data_5dc83ab38c29892e510f6c1c718968d8
#
_entry.id   5dc83ab38c29892e510f6c1c718968d8
#
_cell.length_a   1.000
_cell.length_b   1.000
_cell.length_c   1.000
_cell.angle_alpha   90.00
_cell.angle_beta   90.00
_cell.angle_gamma   90.00
#
_symmetry.space_group_name_H-M   'P 1'
#
loop_
_entity.id
_entity.type
_entity.pdbx_description
1 polymer ?
#
loop_
_entity_poly.entity_id
_entity_poly.type
_entity_poly.pdbx_seq_one_letter_code
_entity_poly.pdbx_strand_id
1 'polypeptide(L)'
;MASDNVSSQKSLGFVSVRHRLDQGYFGGYLLINSVARPLEFHCTVPVQPTRAQSILFGPTLEEFLCGEQICRALLSRAKLQPQVVLVDAPAALCVRHWIDLPILWVRARGAPGGAPGGTLGGTSSEQSSSGELLSPTSLEHGFQTPSHQRNASEYAERSSEHYQFCCLDSYRSDLDAIDWLNESYAIEHDLREPFERIIEALSEAHPRTKAA
;
A
#
# COMPACT_ATOMS: atom_id res chain seq x y z
N MET A 1 -0.34 35.61 24.60
CA MET A 1 0.55 34.59 24.07
C MET A 1 -0.15 33.26 24.24
N ALA A 2 -0.92 32.88 23.24
CA ALA A 2 -1.54 31.55 23.18
C ALA A 2 -0.49 30.60 22.65
N SER A 3 0.04 29.75 23.52
CA SER A 3 0.90 28.63 23.12
C SER A 3 0.01 27.66 22.37
N ASP A 4 0.20 27.57 21.05
CA ASP A 4 -0.40 26.57 20.19
C ASP A 4 0.06 25.19 20.68
N ASN A 5 -0.78 24.59 21.49
CA ASN A 5 -0.71 23.20 21.85
C ASN A 5 -1.22 22.43 20.61
N VAL A 6 -0.37 22.30 19.59
CA VAL A 6 -0.55 21.31 18.54
C VAL A 6 -0.27 19.96 19.21
N SER A 7 -1.27 19.50 19.98
CA SER A 7 -1.31 18.10 20.38
C SER A 7 -1.19 17.30 19.10
N SER A 8 -0.14 16.48 18.97
CA SER A 8 0.12 15.66 17.79
C SER A 8 -1.15 14.83 17.53
N GLN A 9 -1.95 15.30 16.59
CA GLN A 9 -3.22 14.67 16.27
C GLN A 9 -2.88 13.26 15.76
N LYS A 10 -3.32 12.24 16.48
CA LYS A 10 -3.13 10.86 16.09
C LYS A 10 -3.69 10.66 14.69
N SER A 11 -2.83 10.38 13.73
CA SER A 11 -3.20 10.26 12.33
C SER A 11 -2.52 9.07 11.68
N LEU A 12 -3.23 8.43 10.76
CA LEU A 12 -2.85 7.21 10.06
C LEU A 12 -2.87 7.48 8.56
N GLY A 13 -1.76 7.17 7.89
CA GLY A 13 -1.64 7.30 6.44
C GLY A 13 -1.96 5.99 5.72
N PHE A 14 -2.63 6.07 4.59
CA PHE A 14 -2.88 4.96 3.68
C PHE A 14 -2.38 5.31 2.29
N VAL A 15 -1.63 4.42 1.67
CA VAL A 15 -1.20 4.57 0.28
C VAL A 15 -1.62 3.33 -0.50
N SER A 16 -2.32 3.57 -1.59
CA SER A 16 -2.69 2.53 -2.54
C SER A 16 -2.09 2.86 -3.90
N VAL A 17 -1.43 1.89 -4.51
CA VAL A 17 -0.94 2.00 -5.88
C VAL A 17 -1.66 0.98 -6.75
N ARG A 18 -2.13 1.43 -7.90
CA ARG A 18 -2.88 0.61 -8.85
C ARG A 18 -2.30 0.72 -10.25
N HIS A 19 -2.48 -0.34 -11.00
CA HIS A 19 -2.08 -0.43 -12.38
C HIS A 19 -3.30 -0.67 -13.28
N ARG A 20 -3.39 0.07 -14.37
CA ARG A 20 -4.29 -0.21 -15.50
C ARG A 20 -3.48 -0.40 -16.77
N LEU A 21 -3.83 -1.41 -17.54
CA LEU A 21 -3.11 -1.76 -18.78
C LEU A 21 -3.09 -0.62 -19.81
N ASP A 22 -4.16 0.18 -19.84
CA ASP A 22 -4.35 1.29 -20.79
C ASP A 22 -3.74 2.62 -20.31
N GLN A 23 -3.52 2.80 -18.99
CA GLN A 23 -3.11 4.07 -18.42
C GLN A 23 -1.77 4.03 -17.66
N GLY A 24 -1.34 2.85 -17.20
CA GLY A 24 -0.14 2.68 -16.40
C GLY A 24 -0.42 2.64 -14.90
N TYR A 25 0.55 3.10 -14.11
CA TYR A 25 0.52 3.09 -12.65
C TYR A 25 0.07 4.43 -12.09
N PHE A 26 -0.76 4.43 -11.06
CA PHE A 26 -1.12 5.62 -10.29
C PHE A 26 -1.35 5.26 -8.84
N GLY A 27 -1.22 6.24 -7.98
CA GLY A 27 -1.42 6.06 -6.55
C GLY A 27 -2.24 7.16 -5.92
N GLY A 28 -2.82 6.82 -4.77
CA GLY A 28 -3.49 7.73 -3.88
C GLY A 28 -2.97 7.60 -2.45
N TYR A 29 -2.90 8.72 -1.76
CA TYR A 29 -2.58 8.83 -0.35
C TYR A 29 -3.76 9.45 0.38
N LEU A 30 -4.21 8.80 1.44
CA LEU A 30 -5.26 9.27 2.32
C LEU A 30 -4.72 9.32 3.75
N LEU A 31 -4.79 10.49 4.37
CA LEU A 31 -4.53 10.67 5.79
C LEU A 31 -5.85 10.76 6.54
N ILE A 32 -6.00 9.98 7.60
CA ILE A 32 -7.19 10.02 8.46
C ILE A 32 -6.79 10.23 9.92
N ASN A 33 -7.74 10.71 10.72
CA ASN A 33 -7.59 10.78 12.18
C ASN A 33 -8.09 9.48 12.85
N SER A 34 -8.02 9.43 14.19
CA SER A 34 -8.43 8.27 15.01
C SER A 34 -9.90 7.85 14.86
N VAL A 35 -10.76 8.71 14.32
CA VAL A 35 -12.18 8.41 14.05
C VAL A 35 -12.44 8.22 12.55
N ALA A 36 -11.43 7.81 11.79
CA ALA A 36 -11.47 7.53 10.35
C ALA A 36 -11.91 8.72 9.46
N ARG A 37 -11.87 9.97 10.00
CA ARG A 37 -12.20 11.16 9.21
C ARG A 37 -11.02 11.57 8.34
N PRO A 38 -11.23 11.85 7.04
CA PRO A 38 -10.17 12.30 6.14
C PRO A 38 -9.63 13.68 6.57
N LEU A 39 -8.31 13.79 6.61
CA LEU A 39 -7.58 15.02 6.90
C LEU A 39 -6.91 15.56 5.64
N GLU A 40 -6.37 14.67 4.81
CA GLU A 40 -5.63 15.03 3.61
C GLU A 40 -5.77 13.91 2.57
N PHE A 41 -5.88 14.27 1.28
CA PHE A 41 -5.89 13.34 0.17
C PHE A 41 -5.06 13.88 -0.98
N HIS A 42 -4.21 13.01 -1.55
CA HIS A 42 -3.44 13.28 -2.76
C HIS A 42 -3.55 12.10 -3.72
N CYS A 43 -3.52 12.39 -5.02
CA CYS A 43 -3.37 11.37 -6.05
C CYS A 43 -2.33 11.81 -7.09
N THR A 44 -1.76 10.82 -7.79
CA THR A 44 -0.83 11.08 -8.90
C THR A 44 -1.57 11.05 -10.23
N VAL A 45 -0.97 11.64 -11.26
CA VAL A 45 -1.29 11.32 -12.64
C VAL A 45 -0.76 9.92 -12.97
N PRO A 46 -1.30 9.25 -14.00
CA PRO A 46 -0.78 7.96 -14.46
C PRO A 46 0.69 8.06 -14.88
N VAL A 47 1.48 7.05 -14.50
CA VAL A 47 2.89 6.89 -14.84
C VAL A 47 3.04 5.64 -15.69
N GLN A 48 3.54 5.79 -16.92
CA GLN A 48 3.87 4.66 -17.79
C GLN A 48 5.38 4.49 -17.86
N PRO A 49 5.92 3.28 -17.64
CA PRO A 49 7.33 3.03 -17.83
C PRO A 49 7.70 3.17 -19.29
N THR A 50 8.81 3.80 -19.57
CA THR A 50 9.41 3.77 -20.91
C THR A 50 9.99 2.38 -21.18
N ARG A 51 10.15 2.02 -22.47
CA ARG A 51 10.81 0.76 -22.83
C ARG A 51 12.23 0.67 -22.26
N ALA A 52 12.96 1.77 -22.20
CA ALA A 52 14.29 1.79 -21.60
C ALA A 52 14.24 1.47 -20.10
N GLN A 53 13.30 2.05 -19.35
CA GLN A 53 13.11 1.73 -17.94
C GLN A 53 12.74 0.26 -17.75
N SER A 54 11.84 -0.28 -18.56
CA SER A 54 11.45 -1.71 -18.47
C SER A 54 12.64 -2.64 -18.69
N ILE A 55 13.55 -2.29 -19.60
CA ILE A 55 14.77 -3.08 -19.86
C ILE A 55 15.78 -2.93 -18.71
N LEU A 56 16.03 -1.69 -18.26
CA LEU A 56 17.07 -1.40 -17.28
C LEU A 56 16.71 -1.87 -15.87
N PHE A 57 15.46 -1.67 -15.45
CA PHE A 57 15.00 -2.06 -14.11
C PHE A 57 14.60 -3.54 -14.05
N GLY A 58 14.16 -4.15 -15.16
CA GLY A 58 13.77 -5.56 -15.19
C GLY A 58 12.81 -5.92 -14.04
N PRO A 59 13.18 -6.91 -13.18
CA PRO A 59 12.33 -7.34 -12.06
C PRO A 59 12.07 -6.27 -11.00
N THR A 60 12.91 -5.23 -10.89
CA THR A 60 12.76 -4.15 -9.90
C THR A 60 11.93 -2.97 -10.40
N LEU A 61 11.35 -3.08 -11.61
CA LEU A 61 10.58 -2.00 -12.22
C LEU A 61 9.38 -1.58 -11.37
N GLU A 62 8.64 -2.54 -10.83
CA GLU A 62 7.46 -2.24 -10.02
C GLU A 62 7.82 -1.51 -8.72
N GLU A 63 8.91 -1.89 -8.06
CA GLU A 63 9.40 -1.17 -6.89
C GLU A 63 9.79 0.26 -7.22
N PHE A 64 10.49 0.45 -8.33
CA PHE A 64 10.86 1.77 -8.81
C PHE A 64 9.63 2.65 -9.08
N LEU A 65 8.64 2.12 -9.81
CA LEU A 65 7.43 2.89 -10.14
C LEU A 65 6.56 3.14 -8.91
N CYS A 66 6.27 2.09 -8.13
CA CYS A 66 5.36 2.17 -7.00
C CYS A 66 5.99 2.91 -5.82
N GLY A 67 7.20 2.55 -5.43
CA GLY A 67 7.86 3.12 -4.25
C GLY A 67 8.54 4.45 -4.53
N GLU A 68 9.49 4.48 -5.47
CA GLU A 68 10.29 5.69 -5.68
C GLU A 68 9.54 6.80 -6.40
N GLN A 69 8.78 6.48 -7.43
CA GLN A 69 8.08 7.52 -8.19
C GLN A 69 6.74 7.90 -7.56
N ILE A 70 5.89 6.94 -7.27
CA ILE A 70 4.52 7.20 -6.84
C ILE A 70 4.45 7.46 -5.34
N CYS A 71 4.80 6.48 -4.49
CA CYS A 71 4.65 6.62 -3.04
C CYS A 71 5.51 7.76 -2.49
N ARG A 72 6.75 7.90 -2.96
CA ARG A 72 7.63 9.01 -2.55
C ARG A 72 7.05 10.36 -2.94
N ALA A 73 6.50 10.50 -4.15
CA ALA A 73 5.89 11.75 -4.59
C ALA A 73 4.65 12.12 -3.76
N LEU A 74 3.82 11.13 -3.40
CA LEU A 74 2.64 11.33 -2.57
C LEU A 74 3.03 11.76 -1.15
N LEU A 75 3.91 11.01 -0.50
CA LEU A 75 4.31 11.26 0.88
C LEU A 75 5.13 12.56 1.03
N SER A 76 5.93 12.92 0.02
CA SER A 76 6.66 14.20 0.03
C SER A 76 5.76 15.43 -0.12
N ARG A 77 4.53 15.26 -0.58
CA ARG A 77 3.54 16.35 -0.70
C ARG A 77 2.64 16.48 0.53
N ALA A 78 2.63 15.47 1.38
CA ALA A 78 1.83 15.48 2.60
C ALA A 78 2.25 16.64 3.50
N LYS A 79 1.26 17.41 3.97
CA LYS A 79 1.48 18.55 4.86
C LYS A 79 1.50 18.13 6.32
N LEU A 80 0.74 17.08 6.62
CA LEU A 80 0.64 16.49 7.95
C LEU A 80 1.40 15.17 7.96
N GLN A 81 2.12 14.89 9.06
CA GLN A 81 2.86 13.64 9.21
C GLN A 81 2.03 12.61 9.96
N PRO A 82 1.78 11.41 9.39
CA PRO A 82 1.17 10.30 10.10
C PRO A 82 2.17 9.66 11.08
N GLN A 83 1.66 8.92 12.05
CA GLN A 83 2.48 8.07 12.92
C GLN A 83 2.97 6.81 12.21
N VAL A 84 2.16 6.31 11.28
CA VAL A 84 2.48 5.14 10.44
C VAL A 84 1.75 5.25 9.10
N VAL A 85 2.34 4.69 8.06
CA VAL A 85 1.71 4.57 6.74
C VAL A 85 1.45 3.10 6.45
N LEU A 86 0.22 2.77 6.10
CA LEU A 86 -0.19 1.46 5.63
C LEU A 86 -0.23 1.45 4.10
N VAL A 87 0.28 0.38 3.51
CA VAL A 87 0.25 0.13 2.07
C VAL A 87 -0.43 -1.21 1.78
N ASP A 88 -1.08 -1.33 0.64
CA ASP A 88 -1.78 -2.55 0.21
C ASP A 88 -1.05 -3.33 -0.89
N ALA A 89 0.13 -2.87 -1.28
CA ALA A 89 0.98 -3.53 -2.27
C ALA A 89 2.42 -3.65 -1.76
N PRO A 90 3.07 -4.83 -1.88
CA PRO A 90 4.43 -5.05 -1.39
C PRO A 90 5.47 -4.18 -2.09
N ALA A 91 5.28 -3.89 -3.38
CA ALA A 91 6.17 -3.01 -4.14
C ALA A 91 6.26 -1.58 -3.58
N ALA A 92 5.24 -1.14 -2.83
CA ALA A 92 5.22 0.17 -2.20
C ALA A 92 6.14 0.26 -0.96
N LEU A 93 6.48 -0.87 -0.31
CA LEU A 93 7.33 -0.89 0.88
C LEU A 93 8.71 -0.27 0.67
N CYS A 94 9.25 -0.35 -0.56
CA CYS A 94 10.57 0.20 -0.84
C CYS A 94 10.66 1.71 -0.64
N VAL A 95 9.54 2.45 -0.58
CA VAL A 95 9.52 3.88 -0.24
C VAL A 95 10.17 4.18 1.12
N ARG A 96 10.19 3.19 2.02
CA ARG A 96 10.81 3.30 3.35
C ARG A 96 12.29 3.67 3.29
N HIS A 97 12.98 3.38 2.20
CA HIS A 97 14.38 3.79 1.99
C HIS A 97 14.57 5.32 1.86
N TRP A 98 13.53 6.06 1.52
CA TRP A 98 13.57 7.52 1.30
C TRP A 98 12.74 8.32 2.31
N ILE A 99 11.87 7.66 3.07
CA ILE A 99 10.95 8.33 4.00
C ILE A 99 11.20 7.77 5.41
N ASP A 100 11.46 8.67 6.34
CA ASP A 100 11.69 8.29 7.74
C ASP A 100 10.37 8.24 8.53
N LEU A 101 9.51 7.30 8.10
CA LEU A 101 8.22 6.98 8.74
C LEU A 101 8.04 5.46 8.72
N PRO A 102 7.45 4.85 9.74
CA PRO A 102 7.08 3.44 9.69
C PRO A 102 6.13 3.15 8.53
N ILE A 103 6.49 2.18 7.70
CA ILE A 103 5.69 1.74 6.54
C ILE A 103 5.36 0.26 6.69
N LEU A 104 4.08 -0.08 6.70
CA LEU A 104 3.60 -1.45 6.87
C LEU A 104 2.71 -1.86 5.70
N TRP A 105 3.03 -3.00 5.09
CA TRP A 105 2.13 -3.65 4.16
C TRP A 105 1.12 -4.50 4.93
N VAL A 106 -0.16 -4.28 4.66
CA VAL A 106 -1.27 -4.92 5.35
C VAL A 106 -1.91 -5.97 4.44
N ARG A 107 -2.11 -7.17 4.99
CA ARG A 107 -2.85 -8.26 4.36
C ARG A 107 -3.98 -8.75 5.27
N ALA A 108 -5.09 -9.19 4.70
CA ALA A 108 -6.12 -9.88 5.47
C ALA A 108 -5.59 -11.27 5.90
N ARG A 109 -5.80 -11.63 7.15
CA ARG A 109 -5.45 -12.96 7.66
C ARG A 109 -6.45 -13.99 7.12
N GLY A 110 -5.95 -15.06 6.50
CA GLY A 110 -6.79 -16.13 5.92
C GLY A 110 -7.11 -15.94 4.44
N ALA A 111 -6.63 -14.90 3.77
CA ALA A 111 -6.60 -14.88 2.32
C ALA A 111 -5.65 -16.00 1.81
N PRO A 112 -6.07 -16.82 0.81
CA PRO A 112 -5.25 -17.89 0.28
C PRO A 112 -4.03 -17.28 -0.43
N GLY A 113 -2.86 -17.34 0.21
CA GLY A 113 -1.65 -16.76 -0.33
C GLY A 113 -0.44 -17.04 0.55
N GLY A 114 0.20 -18.20 0.32
CA GLY A 114 1.57 -18.47 0.73
C GLY A 114 1.80 -18.89 2.17
N ALA A 115 1.62 -20.18 2.45
CA ALA A 115 2.29 -20.84 3.55
C ALA A 115 3.80 -20.89 3.26
N PRO A 116 4.70 -20.65 4.23
CA PRO A 116 6.12 -20.92 4.06
C PRO A 116 6.36 -22.44 4.12
N GLY A 117 6.88 -22.99 3.03
CA GLY A 117 7.61 -24.24 3.03
C GLY A 117 6.82 -25.53 3.23
N GLY A 118 6.55 -26.24 2.14
CA GLY A 118 6.11 -27.64 2.13
C GLY A 118 6.28 -28.24 0.74
N THR A 119 7.17 -29.17 0.63
CA THR A 119 7.79 -29.89 -0.49
C THR A 119 6.80 -30.65 -1.37
N LEU A 120 7.10 -30.65 -2.70
CA LEU A 120 6.86 -31.67 -3.73
C LEU A 120 5.48 -31.85 -4.38
N GLY A 121 5.48 -31.56 -5.67
CA GLY A 121 4.90 -32.44 -6.70
C GLY A 121 3.48 -32.16 -7.13
N GLY A 122 3.32 -31.58 -8.32
CA GLY A 122 2.04 -31.58 -9.03
C GLY A 122 1.87 -30.44 -10.01
N THR A 123 2.08 -30.73 -11.29
CA THR A 123 1.75 -29.90 -12.45
C THR A 123 0.28 -29.49 -12.44
N SER A 124 0.00 -28.20 -12.34
CA SER A 124 -1.12 -27.54 -13.01
C SER A 124 -0.98 -26.03 -12.85
N SER A 125 -1.07 -25.34 -13.96
CA SER A 125 -1.08 -23.91 -14.12
C SER A 125 -2.31 -23.29 -13.43
N GLU A 126 -2.16 -22.82 -12.20
CA GLU A 126 -3.14 -21.97 -11.53
C GLU A 126 -2.42 -20.72 -11.03
N GLN A 127 -2.93 -19.59 -11.50
CA GLN A 127 -2.52 -18.26 -11.16
C GLN A 127 -2.52 -18.08 -9.65
N SER A 128 -1.32 -17.89 -9.09
CA SER A 128 -1.13 -17.57 -7.67
C SER A 128 -1.73 -16.20 -7.39
N SER A 129 -2.97 -16.17 -6.93
CA SER A 129 -3.52 -14.98 -6.30
C SER A 129 -2.84 -14.80 -4.96
N SER A 130 -1.82 -13.93 -4.94
CA SER A 130 -1.22 -13.40 -3.71
C SER A 130 -2.35 -12.94 -2.80
N GLY A 131 -2.25 -13.20 -1.49
CA GLY A 131 -3.26 -12.83 -0.49
C GLY A 131 -3.48 -11.33 -0.42
N GLU A 132 -4.23 -10.84 -1.36
CA GLU A 132 -4.48 -9.44 -1.64
C GLU A 132 -5.62 -8.93 -0.74
N LEU A 133 -5.47 -7.73 -0.22
CA LEU A 133 -6.53 -7.00 0.49
C LEU A 133 -7.58 -6.48 -0.52
N LEU A 134 -7.83 -7.23 -1.61
CA LEU A 134 -8.71 -6.79 -2.68
C LEU A 134 -10.15 -6.77 -2.23
N SER A 135 -10.71 -5.60 -2.31
CA SER A 135 -12.15 -5.43 -2.36
C SER A 135 -12.68 -5.72 -3.77
N PRO A 136 -13.95 -6.14 -3.90
CA PRO A 136 -14.64 -6.23 -5.18
C PRO A 136 -14.53 -4.97 -6.04
N THR A 137 -14.45 -3.80 -5.41
CA THR A 137 -14.34 -2.47 -6.02
C THR A 137 -13.13 -2.35 -6.96
N SER A 138 -11.99 -2.94 -6.61
CA SER A 138 -10.79 -2.92 -7.47
C SER A 138 -11.01 -3.61 -8.81
N LEU A 139 -11.71 -4.75 -8.81
CA LEU A 139 -12.00 -5.52 -10.03
C LEU A 139 -13.01 -4.81 -10.93
N GLU A 140 -14.02 -4.17 -10.35
CA GLU A 140 -15.05 -3.44 -11.10
C GLU A 140 -14.45 -2.25 -11.88
N HIS A 141 -13.44 -1.59 -11.32
CA HIS A 141 -12.75 -0.47 -11.96
C HIS A 141 -11.59 -0.89 -12.87
N GLY A 142 -11.31 -2.20 -13.01
CA GLY A 142 -10.24 -2.75 -13.84
C GLY A 142 -8.84 -2.38 -13.35
N PHE A 143 -8.71 -2.14 -12.06
CA PHE A 143 -7.43 -1.95 -11.40
C PHE A 143 -6.78 -3.30 -11.08
N GLN A 144 -5.46 -3.32 -11.20
CA GLN A 144 -4.63 -4.44 -10.75
C GLN A 144 -3.69 -3.93 -9.65
N THR A 145 -3.47 -4.74 -8.64
CA THR A 145 -2.46 -4.47 -7.63
C THR A 145 -1.10 -4.89 -8.18
N PRO A 146 -0.06 -4.05 -8.08
CA PRO A 146 1.29 -4.42 -8.44
C PRO A 146 1.76 -5.63 -7.62
N SER A 147 2.20 -6.68 -8.30
CA SER A 147 2.56 -7.98 -7.70
C SER A 147 4.06 -8.19 -7.73
N HIS A 148 4.80 -7.48 -6.88
CA HIS A 148 6.24 -7.76 -6.76
C HIS A 148 6.47 -8.94 -5.83
N GLN A 149 7.16 -9.98 -6.33
CA GLN A 149 7.56 -11.14 -5.54
C GLN A 149 9.01 -10.96 -5.03
N ARG A 150 9.15 -10.48 -3.81
CA ARG A 150 10.39 -10.62 -3.05
C ARG A 150 10.42 -11.97 -2.34
N ASN A 151 11.61 -12.47 -2.02
CA ASN A 151 11.75 -13.65 -1.19
C ASN A 151 11.16 -13.40 0.21
N ALA A 152 10.52 -14.40 0.79
CA ALA A 152 9.91 -14.29 2.12
C ALA A 152 10.93 -13.83 3.20
N SER A 153 12.21 -14.12 3.03
CA SER A 153 13.30 -13.71 3.94
C SER A 153 13.60 -12.21 3.94
N GLU A 154 13.03 -11.44 2.99
CA GLU A 154 13.24 -9.99 2.91
C GLU A 154 12.22 -9.19 3.72
N TYR A 155 11.23 -9.88 4.30
CA TYR A 155 10.18 -9.26 5.11
C TYR A 155 10.25 -9.73 6.56
N ALA A 156 10.05 -8.79 7.47
CA ALA A 156 9.65 -9.07 8.84
C ALA A 156 8.13 -8.99 8.92
N GLU A 157 7.52 -9.88 9.70
CA GLU A 157 6.06 -10.01 9.78
C GLU A 157 5.58 -10.06 11.23
N ARG A 158 4.41 -9.50 11.48
CA ARG A 158 3.67 -9.62 12.74
C ARG A 158 2.18 -9.74 12.46
N SER A 159 1.53 -10.73 13.05
CA SER A 159 0.10 -10.98 12.88
C SER A 159 -0.69 -10.37 14.04
N SER A 160 -1.84 -9.80 13.72
CA SER A 160 -2.91 -9.49 14.66
C SER A 160 -4.08 -10.47 14.47
N GLU A 161 -5.21 -10.23 15.09
CA GLU A 161 -6.38 -11.11 15.00
C GLU A 161 -6.90 -11.22 13.55
N HIS A 162 -7.00 -10.09 12.84
CA HIS A 162 -7.60 -10.00 11.51
C HIS A 162 -6.62 -9.71 10.38
N TYR A 163 -5.45 -9.18 10.70
CA TYR A 163 -4.49 -8.70 9.73
C TYR A 163 -3.09 -9.27 9.95
N GLN A 164 -2.34 -9.36 8.88
CA GLN A 164 -0.91 -9.59 8.88
C GLN A 164 -0.23 -8.32 8.37
N PHE A 165 0.74 -7.85 9.16
CA PHE A 165 1.55 -6.68 8.84
C PHE A 165 2.95 -7.14 8.46
N CYS A 166 3.46 -6.58 7.37
CA CYS A 166 4.79 -6.87 6.88
C CYS A 166 5.56 -5.57 6.67
N CYS A 167 6.85 -5.58 6.97
CA CYS A 167 7.78 -4.51 6.61
C CYS A 167 9.04 -5.10 5.99
N LEU A 168 9.92 -4.27 5.41
CA LEU A 168 11.24 -4.73 4.99
C LEU A 168 12.03 -5.17 6.22
N ASP A 169 12.75 -6.29 6.14
CA ASP A 169 13.50 -6.84 7.26
C ASP A 169 14.56 -5.86 7.82
N SER A 170 15.15 -5.02 6.97
CA SER A 170 16.05 -3.94 7.36
C SER A 170 15.40 -2.84 8.21
N TYR A 171 14.07 -2.80 8.26
CA TYR A 171 13.27 -1.85 9.05
C TYR A 171 12.30 -2.57 9.98
N ARG A 172 12.74 -3.66 10.59
CA ARG A 172 11.92 -4.51 11.48
C ARG A 172 11.28 -3.74 12.64
N SER A 173 11.90 -2.66 13.10
CA SER A 173 11.34 -1.77 14.12
C SER A 173 10.04 -1.08 13.69
N ASP A 174 9.73 -1.01 12.40
CA ASP A 174 8.46 -0.45 11.93
C ASP A 174 7.26 -1.26 12.46
N LEU A 175 7.45 -2.54 12.82
CA LEU A 175 6.42 -3.37 13.42
C LEU A 175 5.97 -2.90 14.82
N ASP A 176 6.78 -2.08 15.51
CA ASP A 176 6.41 -1.50 16.81
C ASP A 176 5.24 -0.51 16.66
N ALA A 177 5.05 0.05 15.46
CA ALA A 177 3.91 0.90 15.16
C ALA A 177 2.55 0.17 15.26
N ILE A 178 2.54 -1.17 15.23
CA ILE A 178 1.33 -1.97 15.40
C ILE A 178 0.74 -1.80 16.81
N ASP A 179 1.58 -1.67 17.85
CA ASP A 179 1.11 -1.47 19.20
C ASP A 179 0.41 -0.11 19.33
N TRP A 180 1.00 0.93 18.73
CA TRP A 180 0.35 2.23 18.62
C TRP A 180 -0.97 2.16 17.83
N LEU A 181 -1.01 1.40 16.75
CA LEU A 181 -2.20 1.21 15.92
C LEU A 181 -3.33 0.58 16.73
N ASN A 182 -3.04 -0.46 17.51
CA ASN A 182 -3.99 -1.15 18.38
C ASN A 182 -4.56 -0.24 19.46
N GLU A 183 -3.75 0.67 20.00
CA GLU A 183 -4.15 1.57 21.09
C GLU A 183 -4.90 2.82 20.58
N SER A 184 -4.57 3.27 19.37
CA SER A 184 -4.97 4.60 18.92
C SER A 184 -6.04 4.58 17.83
N TYR A 185 -6.06 3.54 17.04
CA TYR A 185 -7.03 3.29 16.00
C TYR A 185 -7.71 1.98 16.39
N ALA A 186 -8.81 2.08 17.12
CA ALA A 186 -9.50 0.89 17.60
C ALA A 186 -9.66 -0.10 16.46
N ILE A 187 -9.17 -1.33 16.64
CA ILE A 187 -9.19 -2.43 15.65
C ILE A 187 -10.63 -2.75 15.16
N GLU A 188 -11.62 -2.11 15.73
CA GLU A 188 -13.01 -2.13 15.28
C GLU A 188 -13.20 -1.52 13.89
N HIS A 189 -12.24 -0.72 13.39
CA HIS A 189 -12.29 -0.17 12.04
C HIS A 189 -11.66 -1.14 11.04
N ASP A 190 -12.39 -1.46 9.99
CA ASP A 190 -11.87 -2.26 8.88
C ASP A 190 -10.75 -1.47 8.16
N LEU A 191 -9.50 -1.96 8.26
CA LEU A 191 -8.36 -1.34 7.60
C LEU A 191 -8.46 -1.37 6.05
N ARG A 192 -9.39 -2.12 5.47
CA ARG A 192 -9.63 -2.16 4.03
C ARG A 192 -10.40 -0.94 3.55
N GLU A 193 -11.32 -0.45 4.37
CA GLU A 193 -12.22 0.65 4.02
C GLU A 193 -11.50 1.91 3.56
N PRO A 194 -10.40 2.40 4.21
CA PRO A 194 -9.65 3.54 3.70
C PRO A 194 -8.98 3.30 2.34
N PHE A 195 -8.53 2.07 2.06
CA PHE A 195 -7.99 1.73 0.73
C PHE A 195 -9.10 1.74 -0.34
N GLU A 196 -10.30 1.27 -0.01
CA GLU A 196 -11.45 1.32 -0.92
C GLU A 196 -11.81 2.77 -1.28
N ARG A 197 -11.83 3.68 -0.30
CA ARG A 197 -12.02 5.12 -0.56
C ARG A 197 -10.95 5.69 -1.50
N ILE A 198 -9.70 5.29 -1.35
CA ILE A 198 -8.63 5.71 -2.26
C ILE A 198 -8.90 5.20 -3.67
N ILE A 199 -9.30 3.93 -3.82
CA ILE A 199 -9.57 3.31 -5.13
C ILE A 199 -10.74 4.00 -5.84
N GLU A 200 -11.82 4.27 -5.13
CA GLU A 200 -12.97 5.03 -5.65
C GLU A 200 -12.56 6.43 -6.10
N ALA A 201 -11.82 7.15 -5.25
CA ALA A 201 -11.34 8.49 -5.59
C ALA A 201 -10.38 8.48 -6.81
N LEU A 202 -9.52 7.47 -6.94
CA LEU A 202 -8.66 7.28 -8.10
C LEU A 202 -9.50 6.99 -9.37
N SER A 203 -10.57 6.21 -9.25
CA SER A 203 -11.47 5.91 -10.34
C SER A 203 -12.19 7.15 -10.87
N GLU A 204 -12.62 8.02 -9.98
CA GLU A 204 -13.22 9.32 -10.35
C GLU A 204 -12.21 10.28 -10.97
N ALA A 205 -10.99 10.32 -10.41
CA ALA A 205 -9.93 11.19 -10.94
C ALA A 205 -9.40 10.73 -12.31
N HIS A 206 -9.47 9.41 -12.58
CA HIS A 206 -8.94 8.78 -13.80
C HIS A 206 -10.01 7.89 -14.46
N PRO A 207 -11.06 8.48 -15.05
CA PRO A 207 -12.11 7.71 -15.70
C PRO A 207 -11.53 6.91 -16.88
N ARG A 208 -12.11 5.73 -17.14
CA ARG A 208 -11.75 4.95 -18.32
C ARG A 208 -12.06 5.76 -19.59
N THR A 209 -11.09 5.87 -20.48
CA THR A 209 -11.36 6.38 -21.80
C THR A 209 -12.30 5.39 -22.48
N LYS A 210 -13.54 5.78 -22.75
CA LYS A 210 -14.44 4.95 -23.56
C LYS A 210 -13.75 4.73 -24.90
N ALA A 211 -13.45 3.47 -25.22
CA ALA A 211 -13.04 3.12 -26.58
C ALA A 211 -14.17 3.56 -27.52
N ALA A 212 -13.84 4.45 -28.45
CA ALA A 212 -14.74 4.90 -29.50
C ALA A 212 -14.93 3.81 -30.54
#